data_1a5320b83d9963797da234a1ed0ee42e
#
_entry.id   1a5320b83d9963797da234a1ed0ee42e
#
_cell.length_a   1.000
_cell.length_b   1.000
_cell.length_c   1.000
_cell.angle_alpha   90.00
_cell.angle_beta   90.00
_cell.angle_gamma   90.00
#
_symmetry.space_group_name_H-M   'P 1'
#
loop_
_entity.id
_entity.type
_entity.pdbx_description
1 polymer ?
#
loop_
_entity_poly.entity_id
_entity_poly.type
_entity_poly.pdbx_seq_one_letter_code
_entity_poly.pdbx_strand_id
1 'polypeptide(L)'
;SGGSTFGTSQAPVVPPIRDTDPLQAGLAEIRTTDPGFDEKYCLEVASDVFFKIQAGWMRRDLTSYRHLLGDQLAAEYAQEFARMKEQGHISKLESIAVRKVEIVAAGSDNDEDFVTVQFTANLLDYTVDEKTGALVSGSMTEPVKFVEKWTWARPARTEDWKLEGIEVVED
;
A
#
# COMPACT_ATOMS: atom_id res chain seq x y z
N SER A 1 -48.70 14.39 51.95
CA SER A 1 -47.49 15.04 51.48
C SER A 1 -46.74 14.09 50.55
N GLY A 2 -47.03 14.15 49.25
CA GLY A 2 -46.36 13.33 48.26
C GLY A 2 -45.12 14.05 47.76
N GLY A 3 -43.98 13.54 48.14
CA GLY A 3 -42.71 13.95 47.48
C GLY A 3 -42.66 13.35 46.09
N SER A 4 -42.84 14.16 45.08
CA SER A 4 -42.55 13.68 43.74
C SER A 4 -41.03 13.73 43.50
N THR A 5 -40.45 12.57 43.51
CA THR A 5 -39.10 12.43 42.99
C THR A 5 -39.18 12.58 41.50
N PHE A 6 -38.80 13.73 41.01
CA PHE A 6 -38.49 13.89 39.58
C PHE A 6 -37.22 13.07 39.33
N GLY A 7 -37.38 11.95 38.70
CA GLY A 7 -36.25 11.28 38.09
C GLY A 7 -35.63 12.23 37.06
N THR A 8 -34.44 12.70 37.33
CA THR A 8 -33.66 13.40 36.36
C THR A 8 -33.44 12.43 35.22
N SER A 9 -34.14 12.62 34.10
CA SER A 9 -33.82 11.95 32.86
C SER A 9 -32.45 12.49 32.45
N GLN A 10 -31.42 11.68 32.68
CA GLN A 10 -30.12 12.01 32.11
C GLN A 10 -30.29 11.96 30.59
N ALA A 11 -30.04 13.08 29.94
CA ALA A 11 -29.87 13.10 28.51
C ALA A 11 -28.87 11.97 28.13
N PRO A 12 -29.14 11.18 27.08
CA PRO A 12 -28.22 10.16 26.66
C PRO A 12 -26.85 10.81 26.48
N VAL A 13 -25.87 10.36 27.24
CA VAL A 13 -24.49 10.79 27.07
C VAL A 13 -24.09 10.26 25.70
N VAL A 14 -24.11 11.13 24.72
CA VAL A 14 -23.48 10.84 23.45
C VAL A 14 -22.01 10.64 23.76
N PRO A 15 -21.45 9.42 23.59
CA PRO A 15 -20.04 9.26 23.79
C PRO A 15 -19.34 10.29 22.91
N PRO A 16 -18.33 11.00 23.44
CA PRO A 16 -17.59 11.94 22.62
C PRO A 16 -17.21 11.23 21.33
N ILE A 17 -17.54 11.84 20.21
CA ILE A 17 -17.05 11.40 18.91
C ILE A 17 -15.55 11.30 19.10
N ARG A 18 -15.06 10.08 19.12
CA ARG A 18 -13.62 9.90 19.16
C ARG A 18 -13.11 10.30 17.78
N ASP A 19 -12.67 11.54 17.63
CA ASP A 19 -11.83 11.98 16.52
C ASP A 19 -10.48 11.26 16.58
N THR A 20 -10.48 9.99 17.02
CA THR A 20 -9.27 9.23 17.31
C THR A 20 -8.97 8.20 16.26
N ASP A 21 -9.78 8.12 15.19
CA ASP A 21 -9.41 7.31 14.05
C ASP A 21 -8.82 8.21 12.96
N PRO A 22 -7.47 8.36 12.93
CA PRO A 22 -6.82 9.21 11.93
C PRO A 22 -7.13 8.74 10.51
N LEU A 23 -7.34 7.43 10.32
CA LEU A 23 -7.67 6.87 9.03
C LEU A 23 -9.03 7.39 8.54
N GLN A 24 -10.05 7.29 9.37
CA GLN A 24 -11.40 7.75 8.99
C GLN A 24 -11.44 9.26 8.78
N ALA A 25 -10.73 10.02 9.60
CA ALA A 25 -10.58 11.46 9.42
C ALA A 25 -9.89 11.80 8.10
N GLY A 26 -8.82 11.09 7.76
CA GLY A 26 -8.10 11.28 6.51
C GLY A 26 -8.92 10.92 5.28
N LEU A 27 -9.69 9.83 5.32
CA LEU A 27 -10.61 9.47 4.26
C LEU A 27 -11.70 10.51 4.07
N ALA A 28 -12.21 11.08 5.17
CA ALA A 28 -13.18 12.15 5.12
C ALA A 28 -12.61 13.41 4.45
N GLU A 29 -11.36 13.73 4.71
CA GLU A 29 -10.66 14.84 4.04
C GLU A 29 -10.61 14.66 2.53
N ILE A 30 -10.24 13.46 2.07
CA ILE A 30 -10.21 13.13 0.63
C ILE A 30 -11.61 13.31 0.03
N ARG A 31 -12.66 12.85 0.72
CA ARG A 31 -14.04 12.93 0.24
C ARG A 31 -14.59 14.35 0.18
N THR A 32 -13.98 15.34 0.84
CA THR A 32 -14.40 16.73 0.71
C THR A 32 -14.24 17.24 -0.72
N THR A 33 -13.22 16.78 -1.45
CA THR A 33 -12.96 17.16 -2.84
C THR A 33 -13.29 16.04 -3.84
N ASP A 34 -13.46 14.82 -3.35
CA ASP A 34 -13.79 13.65 -4.17
C ASP A 34 -14.86 12.81 -3.43
N PRO A 35 -16.14 13.23 -3.48
CA PRO A 35 -17.20 12.49 -2.79
C PRO A 35 -17.39 11.06 -3.25
N GLY A 36 -16.93 10.74 -4.46
CA GLY A 36 -17.02 9.40 -5.03
C GLY A 36 -15.85 8.49 -4.68
N PHE A 37 -14.91 8.93 -3.84
CA PHE A 37 -13.78 8.10 -3.44
C PHE A 37 -14.28 6.82 -2.75
N ASP A 38 -13.93 5.67 -3.33
CA ASP A 38 -14.38 4.35 -2.90
C ASP A 38 -13.19 3.53 -2.44
N GLU A 39 -13.20 3.12 -1.16
CA GLU A 39 -12.13 2.33 -0.56
C GLU A 39 -11.95 0.98 -1.25
N LYS A 40 -13.06 0.31 -1.56
CA LYS A 40 -13.00 -1.01 -2.22
C LYS A 40 -12.34 -0.91 -3.59
N TYR A 41 -12.73 0.07 -4.38
CA TYR A 41 -12.12 0.31 -5.69
C TYR A 41 -10.63 0.66 -5.56
N CYS A 42 -10.29 1.49 -4.58
CA CYS A 42 -8.90 1.83 -4.27
C CYS A 42 -8.05 0.58 -4.00
N LEU A 43 -8.57 -0.36 -3.19
CA LEU A 43 -7.86 -1.60 -2.89
C LEU A 43 -7.74 -2.52 -4.10
N GLU A 44 -8.73 -2.55 -4.98
CA GLU A 44 -8.67 -3.31 -6.23
C GLU A 44 -7.56 -2.77 -7.14
N VAL A 45 -7.50 -1.45 -7.33
CA VAL A 45 -6.45 -0.79 -8.11
C VAL A 45 -5.07 -1.02 -7.50
N ALA A 46 -4.95 -0.87 -6.17
CA ALA A 46 -3.70 -1.11 -5.46
C ALA A 46 -3.20 -2.54 -5.66
N SER A 47 -4.10 -3.52 -5.61
CA SER A 47 -3.76 -4.93 -5.84
C SER A 47 -3.27 -5.17 -7.27
N ASP A 48 -3.91 -4.56 -8.26
CA ASP A 48 -3.48 -4.66 -9.65
C ASP A 48 -2.07 -4.09 -9.85
N VAL A 49 -1.79 -2.93 -9.25
CA VAL A 49 -0.46 -2.31 -9.30
C VAL A 49 0.57 -3.19 -8.61
N PHE A 50 0.22 -3.77 -7.46
CA PHE A 50 1.08 -4.69 -6.73
C PHE A 50 1.57 -5.83 -7.62
N PHE A 51 0.66 -6.52 -8.31
CA PHE A 51 1.03 -7.64 -9.18
C PHE A 51 1.82 -7.21 -10.41
N LYS A 52 1.52 -6.04 -10.99
CA LYS A 52 2.29 -5.49 -12.09
C LYS A 52 3.74 -5.22 -11.71
N ILE A 53 3.95 -4.66 -10.52
CA ILE A 53 5.29 -4.35 -10.02
C ILE A 53 6.06 -5.62 -9.70
N GLN A 54 5.41 -6.61 -9.05
CA GLN A 54 6.08 -7.88 -8.76
C GLN A 54 6.54 -8.57 -10.06
N ALA A 55 5.69 -8.58 -11.09
CA ALA A 55 6.07 -9.13 -12.39
C ALA A 55 7.22 -8.33 -13.03
N GLY A 56 7.20 -6.99 -12.92
CA GLY A 56 8.26 -6.14 -13.43
C GLY A 56 9.60 -6.36 -12.76
N TRP A 57 9.61 -6.69 -11.47
CA TRP A 57 10.83 -7.03 -10.74
C TRP A 57 11.51 -8.26 -11.32
N MET A 58 10.74 -9.28 -11.66
CA MET A 58 11.29 -10.49 -12.28
C MET A 58 11.87 -10.21 -13.67
N ARG A 59 11.31 -9.25 -14.40
CA ARG A 59 11.83 -8.82 -15.70
C ARG A 59 12.94 -7.78 -15.61
N ARG A 60 13.14 -7.18 -14.45
CA ARG A 60 14.10 -6.08 -14.23
C ARG A 60 13.84 -4.93 -15.20
N ASP A 61 12.57 -4.55 -15.36
CA ASP A 61 12.12 -3.58 -16.36
C ASP A 61 10.98 -2.73 -15.80
N LEU A 62 11.02 -1.43 -16.12
CA LEU A 62 10.01 -0.44 -15.71
C LEU A 62 8.99 -0.12 -16.79
N THR A 63 9.21 -0.55 -18.03
CA THR A 63 8.51 -0.02 -19.20
C THR A 63 6.98 -0.08 -19.07
N SER A 64 6.44 -1.20 -18.57
CA SER A 64 4.99 -1.40 -18.52
C SER A 64 4.30 -0.66 -17.38
N TYR A 65 5.01 -0.21 -16.35
CA TYR A 65 4.40 0.42 -15.18
C TYR A 65 5.08 1.72 -14.73
N ARG A 66 6.02 2.25 -15.52
CA ARG A 66 6.72 3.49 -15.17
C ARG A 66 5.74 4.64 -14.90
N HIS A 67 4.67 4.72 -15.67
CA HIS A 67 3.65 5.77 -15.55
C HIS A 67 2.86 5.70 -14.24
N LEU A 68 2.93 4.59 -13.51
CA LEU A 68 2.26 4.40 -12.22
C LEU A 68 3.12 4.86 -11.04
N LEU A 69 4.41 5.13 -11.26
CA LEU A 69 5.38 5.45 -10.23
C LEU A 69 5.70 6.94 -10.21
N GLY A 70 5.91 7.48 -9.00
CA GLY A 70 6.53 8.79 -8.84
C GLY A 70 7.98 8.75 -9.33
N ASP A 71 8.54 9.91 -9.64
CA ASP A 71 9.87 10.01 -10.26
C ASP A 71 10.98 9.45 -9.39
N GLN A 72 10.93 9.70 -8.08
CA GLN A 72 11.95 9.20 -7.16
C GLN A 72 11.94 7.68 -7.07
N LEU A 73 10.79 7.09 -6.89
CA LEU A 73 10.64 5.63 -6.81
C LEU A 73 11.07 4.97 -8.12
N ALA A 74 10.70 5.56 -9.25
CA ALA A 74 11.11 5.04 -10.55
C ALA A 74 12.63 5.09 -10.72
N ALA A 75 13.28 6.17 -10.26
CA ALA A 75 14.75 6.27 -10.31
C ALA A 75 15.43 5.22 -9.43
N GLU A 76 14.91 4.99 -8.23
CA GLU A 76 15.41 3.96 -7.32
C GLU A 76 15.30 2.56 -7.94
N TYR A 77 14.16 2.26 -8.57
CA TYR A 77 13.94 0.99 -9.24
C TYR A 77 14.86 0.80 -10.45
N ALA A 78 15.06 1.87 -11.24
CA ALA A 78 15.97 1.82 -12.39
C ALA A 78 17.40 1.49 -11.95
N GLN A 79 17.85 2.10 -10.85
CA GLN A 79 19.18 1.82 -10.28
C GLN A 79 19.29 0.37 -9.80
N GLU A 80 18.28 -0.12 -9.09
CA GLU A 80 18.27 -1.49 -8.59
C GLU A 80 18.29 -2.51 -9.72
N PHE A 81 17.51 -2.29 -10.78
CA PHE A 81 17.49 -3.19 -11.94
C PHE A 81 18.82 -3.16 -12.70
N ALA A 82 19.44 -1.99 -12.81
CA ALA A 82 20.77 -1.87 -13.42
C ALA A 82 21.82 -2.68 -12.62
N ARG A 83 21.77 -2.57 -11.28
CA ARG A 83 22.65 -3.32 -10.38
C ARG A 83 22.42 -4.83 -10.52
N MET A 84 21.19 -5.28 -10.54
CA MET A 84 20.84 -6.70 -10.71
C MET A 84 21.35 -7.24 -12.05
N LYS A 85 21.18 -6.47 -13.13
CA LYS A 85 21.67 -6.86 -14.46
C LYS A 85 23.21 -6.96 -14.49
N GLU A 86 23.89 -6.01 -13.85
CA GLU A 86 25.34 -6.01 -13.76
C GLU A 86 25.84 -7.23 -13.00
N GLN A 87 25.16 -7.62 -11.93
CA GLN A 87 25.48 -8.80 -11.14
C GLN A 87 25.02 -10.11 -11.78
N GLY A 88 24.19 -10.05 -12.82
CA GLY A 88 23.61 -11.25 -13.44
C GLY A 88 22.58 -11.94 -12.55
N HIS A 89 21.85 -11.17 -11.75
CA HIS A 89 20.86 -11.69 -10.81
C HIS A 89 19.44 -11.47 -11.30
N ILE A 90 18.60 -12.49 -11.14
CA ILE A 90 17.17 -12.38 -11.37
C ILE A 90 16.46 -12.68 -10.04
N SER A 91 15.63 -11.75 -9.60
CA SER A 91 14.75 -11.94 -8.45
C SER A 91 13.52 -12.73 -8.89
N LYS A 92 13.21 -13.79 -8.16
CA LYS A 92 12.02 -14.62 -8.37
C LYS A 92 11.07 -14.46 -7.20
N LEU A 93 9.84 -14.12 -7.52
CA LEU A 93 8.75 -13.98 -6.56
C LEU A 93 7.63 -14.86 -7.06
N GLU A 94 7.45 -16.01 -6.42
CA GLU A 94 6.54 -17.04 -6.91
C GLU A 94 5.55 -17.47 -5.84
N SER A 95 4.46 -18.09 -6.28
CA SER A 95 3.41 -18.62 -5.40
C SER A 95 2.91 -17.56 -4.42
N ILE A 96 2.64 -16.36 -4.95
CA ILE A 96 2.21 -15.22 -4.12
C ILE A 96 0.78 -15.46 -3.65
N ALA A 97 0.62 -15.55 -2.32
CA ALA A 97 -0.68 -15.64 -1.66
C ALA A 97 -0.90 -14.38 -0.84
N VAL A 98 -1.72 -13.46 -1.36
CA VAL A 98 -2.07 -12.23 -0.65
C VAL A 98 -3.08 -12.59 0.43
N ARG A 99 -2.72 -12.36 1.70
CA ARG A 99 -3.54 -12.67 2.87
C ARG A 99 -4.44 -11.51 3.26
N LYS A 100 -3.94 -10.29 3.13
CA LYS A 100 -4.67 -9.10 3.54
C LYS A 100 -4.21 -7.89 2.72
N VAL A 101 -5.15 -7.07 2.32
CA VAL A 101 -4.93 -5.77 1.69
C VAL A 101 -5.81 -4.77 2.42
N GLU A 102 -5.22 -3.74 3.00
CA GLU A 102 -5.99 -2.78 3.79
C GLU A 102 -5.41 -1.37 3.66
N ILE A 103 -6.30 -0.37 3.67
CA ILE A 103 -5.88 1.02 3.80
C ILE A 103 -5.53 1.26 5.27
N VAL A 104 -4.32 1.69 5.54
CA VAL A 104 -3.83 1.93 6.91
C VAL A 104 -3.62 3.40 7.22
N ALA A 105 -3.54 4.27 6.21
CA ALA A 105 -3.43 5.71 6.39
C ALA A 105 -4.00 6.41 5.16
N ALA A 106 -4.53 7.59 5.36
CA ALA A 106 -5.03 8.43 4.28
C ALA A 106 -5.13 9.87 4.77
N GLY A 107 -5.10 10.80 3.85
CA GLY A 107 -5.28 12.21 4.19
C GLY A 107 -5.18 13.10 2.98
N SER A 108 -5.46 14.37 3.23
CA SER A 108 -5.33 15.43 2.24
C SER A 108 -4.61 16.60 2.91
N ASP A 109 -3.50 17.05 2.36
CA ASP A 109 -2.65 18.10 2.90
C ASP A 109 -1.98 18.86 1.75
N ASN A 110 -1.96 20.19 1.83
CA ASN A 110 -1.32 21.06 0.84
C ASN A 110 -1.73 20.77 -0.61
N ASP A 111 -3.03 20.58 -0.84
CA ASP A 111 -3.59 20.23 -2.16
C ASP A 111 -3.07 18.90 -2.72
N GLU A 112 -2.62 18.02 -1.86
CA GLU A 112 -2.22 16.67 -2.20
C GLU A 112 -2.98 15.66 -1.37
N ASP A 113 -3.51 14.63 -2.03
CA ASP A 113 -4.13 13.48 -1.36
C ASP A 113 -3.11 12.35 -1.29
N PHE A 114 -3.14 11.59 -0.19
CA PHE A 114 -2.34 10.37 -0.07
C PHE A 114 -3.17 9.23 0.50
N VAL A 115 -2.79 8.02 0.13
CA VAL A 115 -3.35 6.77 0.66
C VAL A 115 -2.20 5.78 0.84
N THR A 116 -2.14 5.15 2.01
CA THR A 116 -1.19 4.08 2.29
C THR A 116 -1.94 2.77 2.43
N VAL A 117 -1.54 1.77 1.65
CA VAL A 117 -2.12 0.42 1.64
C VAL A 117 -1.09 -0.55 2.17
N GLN A 118 -1.49 -1.39 3.11
CA GLN A 118 -0.65 -2.45 3.62
C GLN A 118 -1.02 -3.78 2.98
N PHE A 119 0.00 -4.43 2.43
CA PHE A 119 -0.12 -5.77 1.86
C PHE A 119 0.53 -6.77 2.80
N THR A 120 -0.19 -7.83 3.13
CA THR A 120 0.32 -8.98 3.86
C THR A 120 0.22 -10.19 2.94
N ALA A 121 1.33 -10.82 2.65
CA ALA A 121 1.39 -11.93 1.71
C ALA A 121 2.39 -12.99 2.17
N ASN A 122 2.22 -14.20 1.66
CA ASN A 122 3.23 -15.25 1.71
C ASN A 122 3.68 -15.53 0.28
N LEU A 123 4.96 -15.75 0.10
CA LEU A 123 5.51 -15.99 -1.22
C LEU A 123 6.85 -16.71 -1.13
N LEU A 124 7.26 -17.30 -2.23
CA LEU A 124 8.63 -17.78 -2.40
C LEU A 124 9.46 -16.63 -2.95
N ASP A 125 10.52 -16.28 -2.24
CA ASP A 125 11.40 -15.18 -2.58
C ASP A 125 12.83 -15.71 -2.67
N TYR A 126 13.38 -15.70 -3.87
CA TYR A 126 14.74 -16.18 -4.11
C TYR A 126 15.36 -15.48 -5.31
N THR A 127 16.67 -15.56 -5.38
CA THR A 127 17.45 -14.96 -6.45
C THR A 127 18.24 -16.05 -7.15
N VAL A 128 18.27 -16.02 -8.48
CA VAL A 128 19.02 -16.96 -9.29
C VAL A 128 20.02 -16.23 -10.17
N ASP A 129 21.06 -16.96 -10.59
CA ASP A 129 21.99 -16.51 -11.63
C ASP A 129 21.28 -16.55 -12.98
N GLU A 130 21.36 -15.47 -13.75
CA GLU A 130 20.63 -15.37 -15.02
C GLU A 130 21.14 -16.32 -16.10
N LYS A 131 22.41 -16.72 -16.02
CA LYS A 131 23.04 -17.60 -17.03
C LYS A 131 22.86 -19.07 -16.71
N THR A 132 23.01 -19.44 -15.44
CA THR A 132 23.01 -20.85 -15.02
C THR A 132 21.69 -21.28 -14.40
N GLY A 133 20.89 -20.32 -13.90
CA GLY A 133 19.69 -20.62 -13.10
C GLY A 133 19.99 -21.08 -11.69
N ALA A 134 21.26 -21.10 -11.28
CA ALA A 134 21.64 -21.54 -9.95
C ALA A 134 21.12 -20.59 -8.87
N LEU A 135 20.72 -21.16 -7.74
CA LEU A 135 20.25 -20.37 -6.60
C LEU A 135 21.41 -19.55 -6.03
N VAL A 136 21.20 -18.24 -5.90
CA VAL A 136 22.13 -17.29 -5.30
C VAL A 136 21.75 -17.02 -3.84
N SER A 137 20.47 -16.80 -3.57
CA SER A 137 19.96 -16.51 -2.22
C SER A 137 18.47 -16.80 -2.12
N GLY A 138 17.98 -16.88 -0.89
CA GLY A 138 16.57 -17.18 -0.62
C GLY A 138 16.26 -18.66 -0.68
N SER A 139 14.96 -19.01 -0.74
CA SER A 139 14.51 -20.40 -0.81
C SER A 139 13.48 -20.60 -1.90
N MET A 140 13.65 -21.65 -2.68
CA MET A 140 12.69 -22.06 -3.72
C MET A 140 11.54 -22.89 -3.15
N THR A 141 11.61 -23.28 -1.88
CA THR A 141 10.65 -24.21 -1.26
C THR A 141 9.99 -23.68 0.00
N GLU A 142 10.64 -22.78 0.73
CA GLU A 142 10.14 -22.26 2.01
C GLU A 142 9.54 -20.87 1.82
N PRO A 143 8.19 -20.72 1.93
CA PRO A 143 7.57 -19.43 1.83
C PRO A 143 7.98 -18.50 2.97
N VAL A 144 8.07 -17.22 2.66
CA VAL A 144 8.30 -16.18 3.66
C VAL A 144 7.08 -15.28 3.77
N LYS A 145 6.90 -14.69 4.95
CA LYS A 145 5.89 -13.68 5.20
C LYS A 145 6.44 -12.33 4.76
N PHE A 146 5.59 -11.59 4.08
CA PHE A 146 5.90 -10.31 3.48
C PHE A 146 4.86 -9.31 3.95
N VAL A 147 5.28 -8.20 4.54
CA VAL A 147 4.40 -7.11 4.92
C VAL A 147 5.02 -5.81 4.44
N GLU A 148 4.31 -5.09 3.58
CA GLU A 148 4.77 -3.80 3.07
C GLU A 148 3.65 -2.77 3.11
N LYS A 149 4.03 -1.51 3.34
CA LYS A 149 3.15 -0.35 3.21
C LYS A 149 3.51 0.40 1.94
N TRP A 150 2.53 0.58 1.08
CA TRP A 150 2.65 1.25 -0.20
C TRP A 150 1.88 2.55 -0.15
N THR A 151 2.55 3.67 -0.42
CA THR A 151 1.93 4.99 -0.35
C THR A 151 1.81 5.60 -1.73
N TRP A 152 0.55 5.90 -2.10
CA TRP A 152 0.18 6.63 -3.29
C TRP A 152 -0.14 8.07 -2.94
N ALA A 153 0.16 8.98 -3.87
CA ALA A 153 -0.22 10.38 -3.74
C ALA A 153 -0.71 10.91 -5.09
N ARG A 154 -1.55 11.93 -5.03
CA ARG A 154 -2.04 12.66 -6.20
C ARG A 154 -2.20 14.14 -5.87
N PRO A 155 -2.10 15.05 -6.86
CA PRO A 155 -2.65 16.39 -6.67
C PRO A 155 -4.16 16.27 -6.41
N ALA A 156 -4.65 17.01 -5.43
CA ALA A 156 -6.09 16.98 -5.10
C ALA A 156 -6.92 17.34 -6.33
N ARG A 157 -8.12 16.78 -6.41
CA ARG A 157 -9.06 17.00 -7.51
C ARG A 157 -8.58 16.45 -8.87
N THR A 158 -7.64 15.53 -8.86
CA THR A 158 -7.19 14.79 -10.05
C THR A 158 -7.31 13.29 -9.82
N GLU A 159 -7.19 12.51 -10.89
CA GLU A 159 -7.07 11.05 -10.83
C GLU A 159 -5.63 10.59 -11.08
N ASP A 160 -4.66 11.48 -10.92
CA ASP A 160 -3.26 11.22 -11.24
C ASP A 160 -2.51 10.62 -10.05
N TRP A 161 -2.97 9.45 -9.59
CA TRP A 161 -2.31 8.70 -8.53
C TRP A 161 -0.97 8.15 -9.00
N LYS A 162 0.07 8.38 -8.18
CA LYS A 162 1.39 7.80 -8.39
C LYS A 162 1.82 7.07 -7.14
N LEU A 163 2.43 5.92 -7.31
CA LEU A 163 3.07 5.22 -6.20
C LEU A 163 4.38 5.95 -5.86
N GLU A 164 4.46 6.49 -4.64
CA GLU A 164 5.57 7.33 -4.23
C GLU A 164 6.56 6.60 -3.31
N GLY A 165 6.11 5.60 -2.58
CA GLY A 165 6.99 4.91 -1.65
C GLY A 165 6.51 3.53 -1.26
N ILE A 166 7.46 2.67 -0.91
CA ILE A 166 7.23 1.33 -0.39
C ILE A 166 8.11 1.18 0.84
N GLU A 167 7.49 0.78 1.94
CA GLU A 167 8.16 0.56 3.22
C GLU A 167 7.95 -0.86 3.69
N VAL A 168 9.03 -1.57 3.98
CA VAL A 168 8.96 -2.91 4.58
C VAL A 168 8.57 -2.77 6.04
N VAL A 169 7.56 -3.52 6.46
CA VAL A 169 7.17 -3.58 7.87
C VAL A 169 7.89 -4.77 8.51
N GLU A 170 8.75 -4.45 9.43
CA GLU A 170 9.50 -5.47 10.19
C GLU A 170 8.79 -5.74 11.52
N ASP A 171 8.74 -7.02 11.89
CA ASP A 171 8.21 -7.44 13.20
C ASP A 171 9.19 -7.12 14.32
#